data_01a33c0b3e8f1d47629f5edc84c257d4
#
_entry.id   01a33c0b3e8f1d47629f5edc84c257d4
#
_cell.length_a   1.000
_cell.length_b   1.000
_cell.length_c   1.000
_cell.angle_alpha   90.00
_cell.angle_beta   90.00
_cell.angle_gamma   90.00
#
_symmetry.space_group_name_H-M   'P 1'
#
loop_
_entity.id
_entity.type
_entity.pdbx_description
1 polymer ?
#
loop_
_entity_poly.entity_id
_entity_poly.type
_entity_poly.pdbx_seq_one_letter_code
_entity_poly.pdbx_strand_id
1 'polypeptide(L)'
;MRRLLLPGSRIAGVARARLVPRCARLVGAILVCTMLGSGIRVPAALAEGSDFDCVMDPSLRVNVGSAIPGLLEAVLVQRGDRVHAGQVVARLVSDVEAAQVALDRLRAASTAEIEAREAQLTLSRRQLERTQELYQHQVATAERLDELRAQTEINDRELRLARQAQEVTRLELQRSEATLRQREIRSPIDGLVTERLMTGGEYVHQEAVILRLARLDPLYVETFLPVRLYPLLHIGLDAVIEPAAPIGGRIPARVAEVDQVFDAASGSFGVRLELSNADGRLPAGHRCKVSFQLDE
;
A
#
# COMPACT_ATOMS: atom_id res chain seq x y z
N MET A 1 -36.13 -20.38 39.83
CA MET A 1 -36.34 -21.68 40.51
C MET A 1 -35.11 -22.54 40.28
N ARG A 2 -34.56 -23.07 41.41
CA ARG A 2 -33.46 -24.08 41.57
C ARG A 2 -32.08 -23.63 41.10
N ARG A 3 -31.11 -23.18 41.89
CA ARG A 3 -30.38 -23.70 43.10
C ARG A 3 -30.03 -25.19 42.99
N LEU A 4 -28.69 -25.43 43.01
CA LEU A 4 -28.00 -26.50 43.77
C LEU A 4 -26.51 -26.44 43.32
N LEU A 5 -25.60 -26.05 44.12
CA LEU A 5 -24.93 -26.63 45.29
C LEU A 5 -23.59 -27.33 44.91
N LEU A 6 -22.53 -26.83 45.54
CA LEU A 6 -21.20 -27.40 45.75
C LEU A 6 -21.23 -28.68 46.60
N PRO A 7 -20.17 -29.47 46.67
CA PRO A 7 -19.17 -29.45 47.73
C PRO A 7 -17.76 -29.72 47.19
N GLY A 8 -16.60 -29.34 47.76
CA GLY A 8 -16.17 -29.27 49.16
C GLY A 8 -15.37 -30.51 49.60
N SER A 9 -14.05 -30.39 49.78
CA SER A 9 -13.20 -31.10 50.78
C SER A 9 -11.73 -30.87 50.37
N ARG A 10 -10.86 -30.19 51.14
CA ARG A 10 -10.22 -30.45 52.43
C ARG A 10 -9.40 -31.75 52.44
N ILE A 11 -8.12 -31.61 52.79
CA ILE A 11 -7.32 -32.10 53.94
C ILE A 11 -5.84 -32.13 53.52
N ALA A 12 -4.98 -31.28 54.09
CA ALA A 12 -4.14 -31.50 55.27
C ALA A 12 -3.07 -32.61 55.06
N GLY A 13 -1.86 -32.46 55.35
CA GLY A 13 -1.12 -31.95 56.41
C GLY A 13 0.37 -32.33 56.36
N VAL A 14 1.15 -31.57 57.06
CA VAL A 14 2.18 -32.03 58.06
C VAL A 14 3.39 -32.81 57.54
N ALA A 15 4.62 -32.58 57.86
CA ALA A 15 5.40 -31.93 58.93
C ALA A 15 6.91 -32.18 58.70
N ARG A 16 7.73 -31.26 59.20
CA ARG A 16 8.99 -31.43 60.01
C ARG A 16 10.04 -32.43 59.55
N ALA A 17 11.34 -32.08 59.47
CA ALA A 17 12.27 -31.81 60.53
C ALA A 17 13.69 -31.58 59.96
N ARG A 18 14.37 -30.54 60.40
CA ARG A 18 15.62 -30.47 61.15
C ARG A 18 16.69 -31.54 60.87
N LEU A 19 17.91 -31.08 60.51
CA LEU A 19 19.09 -31.29 61.31
C LEU A 19 20.31 -30.54 60.74
N VAL A 20 20.91 -29.74 61.56
CA VAL A 20 22.32 -29.27 61.50
C VAL A 20 23.15 -30.28 62.24
N PRO A 21 24.40 -30.52 61.89
CA PRO A 21 25.43 -30.27 62.91
C PRO A 21 26.68 -29.54 62.39
N ARG A 22 27.28 -29.00 63.42
CA ARG A 22 28.45 -28.15 63.60
C ARG A 22 29.76 -28.88 63.41
N CYS A 23 30.81 -28.02 63.21
CA CYS A 23 32.19 -28.07 63.69
C CYS A 23 33.22 -28.99 63.03
N ALA A 24 34.28 -28.36 62.46
CA ALA A 24 35.60 -28.44 63.21
C ALA A 24 36.64 -27.52 62.56
N ARG A 25 37.31 -26.78 63.41
CA ARG A 25 38.52 -25.98 63.16
C ARG A 25 39.71 -26.93 62.94
N LEU A 26 40.67 -26.50 62.09
CA LEU A 26 42.11 -26.73 62.31
C LEU A 26 42.96 -25.74 61.50
N VAL A 27 43.65 -25.03 62.09
CA VAL A 27 44.89 -24.26 62.22
C VAL A 27 45.98 -24.74 61.23
N GLY A 28 46.62 -23.77 60.56
CA GLY A 28 48.05 -23.73 60.38
C GLY A 28 48.64 -24.12 59.06
N ALA A 29 49.11 -23.13 58.29
CA ALA A 29 50.55 -23.02 57.98
C ALA A 29 50.75 -21.88 56.96
N ILE A 30 51.49 -20.90 57.35
CA ILE A 30 52.10 -19.85 56.57
C ILE A 30 53.19 -20.49 55.70
N LEU A 31 53.09 -20.32 54.39
CA LEU A 31 54.23 -20.45 53.52
C LEU A 31 54.26 -19.28 52.56
N VAL A 32 55.16 -18.36 52.81
CA VAL A 32 55.60 -17.30 51.93
C VAL A 32 56.29 -17.94 50.72
N CYS A 33 55.79 -17.72 49.56
CA CYS A 33 56.54 -17.91 48.33
C CYS A 33 56.32 -16.70 47.41
N THR A 34 57.34 -15.88 47.46
CA THR A 34 57.61 -14.81 46.47
C THR A 34 57.88 -15.38 45.13
N MET A 35 57.52 -14.60 44.14
CA MET A 35 58.08 -14.49 42.79
C MET A 35 57.29 -15.04 41.61
N LEU A 36 57.20 -14.15 40.76
CA LEU A 36 57.19 -14.04 39.29
C LEU A 36 55.86 -13.59 38.73
N GLY A 37 55.86 -12.30 38.37
CA GLY A 37 54.93 -11.66 37.53
C GLY A 37 54.90 -12.33 36.15
N SER A 38 53.88 -13.15 35.94
CA SER A 38 53.41 -13.52 34.63
C SER A 38 52.12 -12.74 34.41
N GLY A 39 52.24 -11.67 33.65
CA GLY A 39 51.07 -10.91 33.18
C GLY A 39 50.13 -11.85 32.44
N ILE A 40 49.10 -12.32 33.14
CA ILE A 40 47.95 -12.93 32.52
C ILE A 40 47.28 -11.79 31.73
N ARG A 41 47.60 -11.70 30.44
CA ARG A 41 46.76 -10.98 29.48
C ARG A 41 45.43 -11.70 29.53
N VAL A 42 44.46 -11.14 30.24
CA VAL A 42 43.05 -11.45 30.08
C VAL A 42 42.75 -11.11 28.64
N PRO A 43 42.38 -12.08 27.79
CA PRO A 43 41.91 -11.72 26.45
C PRO A 43 40.71 -10.79 26.70
N ALA A 44 40.73 -9.61 26.09
CA ALA A 44 39.54 -8.77 26.01
C ALA A 44 38.39 -9.68 25.55
N ALA A 45 37.42 -9.90 26.42
CA ALA A 45 36.17 -10.53 26.02
C ALA A 45 35.66 -9.70 24.85
N LEU A 46 35.63 -10.31 23.66
CA LEU A 46 34.92 -9.78 22.54
C LEU A 46 33.53 -9.41 23.09
N ALA A 47 33.15 -8.16 22.98
CA ALA A 47 31.84 -7.70 23.34
C ALA A 47 30.87 -8.62 22.60
N GLU A 48 30.22 -9.54 23.30
CA GLU A 48 29.12 -10.33 22.80
C GLU A 48 28.05 -9.30 22.44
N GLY A 49 27.96 -9.00 21.16
CA GLY A 49 26.85 -8.22 20.64
C GLY A 49 25.57 -8.90 21.13
N SER A 50 24.84 -8.23 22.01
CA SER A 50 23.62 -8.78 22.57
C SER A 50 22.63 -8.92 21.41
N ASP A 51 22.34 -10.17 21.03
CA ASP A 51 21.32 -10.51 20.06
C ASP A 51 19.95 -10.29 20.67
N PHE A 52 19.10 -9.55 19.97
CA PHE A 52 17.73 -9.30 20.37
C PHE A 52 16.76 -10.06 19.47
N ASP A 53 15.69 -10.58 20.05
CA ASP A 53 14.64 -11.23 19.28
C ASP A 53 13.90 -10.22 18.40
N CYS A 54 13.61 -10.61 17.17
CA CYS A 54 12.91 -9.80 16.21
C CYS A 54 11.92 -10.61 15.37
N VAL A 55 11.04 -9.90 14.70
CA VAL A 55 10.08 -10.46 13.73
C VAL A 55 10.18 -9.67 12.42
N MET A 56 10.25 -10.40 11.32
CA MET A 56 10.21 -9.82 9.98
C MET A 56 8.77 -9.68 9.53
N ASP A 57 8.27 -8.46 9.34
CA ASP A 57 6.91 -8.17 8.92
C ASP A 57 6.86 -7.53 7.51
N PRO A 58 5.72 -7.65 6.79
CA PRO A 58 5.54 -6.91 5.55
C PRO A 58 5.59 -5.41 5.79
N SER A 59 6.26 -4.66 4.92
CA SER A 59 6.29 -3.20 5.04
C SER A 59 4.91 -2.54 4.88
N LEU A 60 3.98 -3.22 4.22
CA LEU A 60 2.62 -2.74 4.05
C LEU A 60 1.64 -3.91 3.91
N ARG A 61 0.50 -3.83 4.61
CA ARG A 61 -0.64 -4.72 4.45
C ARG A 61 -1.83 -3.89 3.97
N VAL A 62 -2.48 -4.32 2.89
CA VAL A 62 -3.61 -3.60 2.29
C VAL A 62 -4.80 -4.54 2.15
N ASN A 63 -5.95 -4.10 2.63
CA ASN A 63 -7.23 -4.72 2.34
C ASN A 63 -7.78 -4.10 1.05
N VAL A 64 -7.97 -4.90 0.03
CA VAL A 64 -8.49 -4.47 -1.26
C VAL A 64 -9.97 -4.79 -1.32
N GLY A 65 -10.76 -3.75 -1.53
CA GLY A 65 -12.21 -3.80 -1.71
C GLY A 65 -12.61 -3.07 -2.99
N SER A 66 -13.90 -2.80 -3.14
CA SER A 66 -14.46 -2.04 -4.25
C SER A 66 -14.86 -0.64 -3.78
N ALA A 67 -14.63 0.38 -4.63
CA ALA A 67 -15.11 1.74 -4.39
C ALA A 67 -16.63 1.86 -4.52
N ILE A 68 -17.28 0.93 -5.23
CA ILE A 68 -18.72 0.89 -5.49
C ILE A 68 -19.27 -0.51 -5.17
N PRO A 69 -20.51 -0.61 -4.68
CA PRO A 69 -21.14 -1.91 -4.50
C PRO A 69 -21.50 -2.54 -5.84
N GLY A 70 -21.56 -3.88 -5.87
CA GLY A 70 -21.94 -4.60 -7.07
C GLY A 70 -21.73 -6.11 -6.98
N LEU A 71 -22.20 -6.83 -7.98
CA LEU A 71 -21.97 -8.27 -8.11
C LEU A 71 -20.55 -8.50 -8.64
N LEU A 72 -19.78 -9.34 -7.95
CA LEU A 72 -18.44 -9.72 -8.37
C LEU A 72 -18.52 -10.69 -9.55
N GLU A 73 -17.99 -10.29 -10.70
CA GLU A 73 -17.91 -11.14 -11.87
C GLU A 73 -16.83 -12.21 -11.68
N ALA A 74 -15.63 -11.77 -11.33
CA ALA A 74 -14.50 -12.67 -11.13
C ALA A 74 -13.42 -12.03 -10.24
N VAL A 75 -12.70 -12.88 -9.50
CA VAL A 75 -11.41 -12.56 -8.88
C VAL A 75 -10.33 -13.23 -9.72
N LEU A 76 -9.43 -12.43 -10.29
CA LEU A 76 -8.47 -12.84 -11.32
C LEU A 76 -7.16 -13.40 -10.73
N VAL A 77 -7.00 -13.30 -9.40
CA VAL A 77 -5.77 -13.67 -8.68
C VAL A 77 -6.09 -14.67 -7.57
N GLN A 78 -5.08 -15.46 -7.18
CA GLN A 78 -5.17 -16.46 -6.13
C GLN A 78 -4.20 -16.13 -4.99
N ARG A 79 -4.39 -16.76 -3.83
CA ARG A 79 -3.44 -16.68 -2.73
C ARG A 79 -2.06 -17.17 -3.20
N GLY A 80 -1.03 -16.40 -2.95
CA GLY A 80 0.34 -16.67 -3.37
C GLY A 80 0.75 -16.00 -4.67
N ASP A 81 -0.19 -15.39 -5.41
CA ASP A 81 0.14 -14.66 -6.64
C ASP A 81 0.83 -13.34 -6.34
N ARG A 82 1.80 -12.98 -7.16
CA ARG A 82 2.39 -11.63 -7.16
C ARG A 82 1.59 -10.72 -8.06
N VAL A 83 1.34 -9.51 -7.58
CA VAL A 83 0.60 -8.49 -8.30
C VAL A 83 1.39 -7.18 -8.36
N HIS A 84 1.16 -6.41 -9.42
CA HIS A 84 1.73 -5.08 -9.61
C HIS A 84 0.72 -3.98 -9.32
N ALA A 85 1.20 -2.83 -8.89
CA ALA A 85 0.36 -1.64 -8.75
C ALA A 85 -0.35 -1.32 -10.07
N GLY A 86 -1.67 -1.08 -10.01
CA GLY A 86 -2.53 -0.86 -11.19
C GLY A 86 -3.03 -2.13 -11.88
N GLN A 87 -2.51 -3.32 -11.57
CA GLN A 87 -3.01 -4.59 -12.13
C GLN A 87 -4.45 -4.84 -11.68
N VAL A 88 -5.31 -5.24 -12.62
CA VAL A 88 -6.69 -5.65 -12.32
C VAL A 88 -6.67 -6.98 -11.58
N VAL A 89 -7.19 -6.99 -10.36
CA VAL A 89 -7.22 -8.18 -9.48
C VAL A 89 -8.61 -8.77 -9.33
N ALA A 90 -9.66 -7.96 -9.58
CA ALA A 90 -11.04 -8.42 -9.61
C ALA A 90 -11.88 -7.53 -10.52
N ARG A 91 -13.06 -8.02 -10.94
CA ARG A 91 -14.04 -7.28 -11.74
C ARG A 91 -15.43 -7.43 -11.17
N LEU A 92 -16.18 -6.35 -11.21
CA LEU A 92 -17.63 -6.36 -11.02
C LEU A 92 -18.33 -6.55 -12.37
N VAL A 93 -19.53 -7.08 -12.34
CA VAL A 93 -20.42 -7.14 -13.52
C VAL A 93 -20.61 -5.72 -14.05
N SER A 94 -20.37 -5.52 -15.34
CA SER A 94 -20.25 -4.21 -15.98
C SER A 94 -20.91 -4.08 -17.36
N ASP A 95 -21.80 -5.01 -17.71
CA ASP A 95 -22.43 -5.06 -19.05
C ASP A 95 -23.17 -3.76 -19.40
N VAL A 96 -23.86 -3.16 -18.42
CA VAL A 96 -24.62 -1.91 -18.62
C VAL A 96 -23.67 -0.74 -18.87
N GLU A 97 -22.61 -0.62 -18.08
CA GLU A 97 -21.62 0.44 -18.23
C GLU A 97 -20.83 0.29 -19.54
N ALA A 98 -20.51 -0.95 -19.93
CA ALA A 98 -19.85 -1.22 -21.20
C ALA A 98 -20.72 -0.84 -22.40
N ALA A 99 -22.03 -1.14 -22.34
CA ALA A 99 -22.98 -0.73 -23.37
C ALA A 99 -23.13 0.80 -23.43
N GLN A 100 -23.14 1.49 -22.27
CA GLN A 100 -23.19 2.94 -22.20
C GLN A 100 -21.95 3.57 -22.85
N VAL A 101 -20.75 3.08 -22.52
CA VAL A 101 -19.50 3.55 -23.15
C VAL A 101 -19.53 3.36 -24.68
N ALA A 102 -20.05 2.22 -25.15
CA ALA A 102 -20.16 1.97 -26.60
C ALA A 102 -21.07 2.99 -27.28
N LEU A 103 -22.22 3.32 -26.67
CA LEU A 103 -23.14 4.32 -27.15
C LEU A 103 -22.52 5.72 -27.19
N ASP A 104 -21.91 6.16 -26.09
CA ASP A 104 -21.31 7.49 -25.97
C ASP A 104 -20.10 7.64 -26.90
N ARG A 105 -19.36 6.55 -27.14
CA ARG A 105 -18.26 6.54 -28.12
C ARG A 105 -18.74 6.79 -29.52
N LEU A 106 -19.87 6.19 -29.92
CA LEU A 106 -20.47 6.45 -31.24
C LEU A 106 -20.93 7.91 -31.36
N ARG A 107 -21.55 8.46 -30.32
CA ARG A 107 -21.98 9.86 -30.28
C ARG A 107 -20.80 10.82 -30.39
N ALA A 108 -19.77 10.61 -29.58
CA ALA A 108 -18.57 11.46 -29.57
C ALA A 108 -17.75 11.40 -30.86
N ALA A 109 -17.83 10.29 -31.59
CA ALA A 109 -17.16 10.13 -32.89
C ALA A 109 -17.91 10.77 -34.04
N SER A 110 -19.20 11.11 -33.88
CA SER A 110 -20.02 11.66 -34.97
C SER A 110 -19.63 13.11 -35.26
N THR A 111 -19.18 13.38 -36.48
CA THR A 111 -18.84 14.72 -36.99
C THR A 111 -19.90 15.30 -37.94
N ALA A 112 -20.95 14.52 -38.24
CA ALA A 112 -21.91 14.82 -39.27
C ALA A 112 -22.58 16.21 -39.14
N GLU A 113 -22.92 16.61 -37.89
CA GLU A 113 -23.53 17.94 -37.66
C GLU A 113 -22.53 19.07 -37.92
N ILE A 114 -21.27 18.91 -37.47
CA ILE A 114 -20.21 19.90 -37.72
C ILE A 114 -19.96 20.04 -39.22
N GLU A 115 -19.83 18.94 -39.95
CA GLU A 115 -19.60 18.93 -41.38
C GLU A 115 -20.77 19.61 -42.15
N ALA A 116 -22.01 19.34 -41.72
CA ALA A 116 -23.19 20.01 -42.28
C ALA A 116 -23.16 21.54 -42.06
N ARG A 117 -22.81 21.99 -40.83
CA ARG A 117 -22.71 23.42 -40.51
C ARG A 117 -21.50 24.09 -41.18
N GLU A 118 -20.39 23.37 -41.36
CA GLU A 118 -19.24 23.88 -42.11
C GLU A 118 -19.57 24.09 -43.60
N ALA A 119 -20.29 23.13 -44.19
CA ALA A 119 -20.76 23.27 -45.58
C ALA A 119 -21.70 24.45 -45.73
N GLN A 120 -22.65 24.63 -44.79
CA GLN A 120 -23.62 25.75 -44.81
C GLN A 120 -22.89 27.11 -44.66
N LEU A 121 -21.94 27.20 -43.73
CA LEU A 121 -21.13 28.42 -43.54
C LEU A 121 -20.30 28.72 -44.81
N THR A 122 -19.70 27.71 -45.39
CA THR A 122 -18.91 27.84 -46.62
C THR A 122 -19.76 28.38 -47.77
N LEU A 123 -20.99 27.89 -47.92
CA LEU A 123 -21.92 28.38 -48.93
C LEU A 123 -22.24 29.86 -48.68
N SER A 124 -22.63 30.22 -47.45
CA SER A 124 -23.02 31.61 -47.13
C SER A 124 -21.86 32.58 -47.31
N ARG A 125 -20.65 32.22 -46.98
CA ARG A 125 -19.43 33.03 -47.19
C ARG A 125 -19.18 33.29 -48.66
N ARG A 126 -19.32 32.28 -49.54
CA ARG A 126 -19.18 32.44 -50.98
C ARG A 126 -20.25 33.34 -51.57
N GLN A 127 -21.50 33.25 -51.06
CA GLN A 127 -22.59 34.13 -51.48
C GLN A 127 -22.36 35.57 -51.06
N LEU A 128 -21.89 35.78 -49.82
CA LEU A 128 -21.56 37.11 -49.31
C LEU A 128 -20.43 37.76 -50.11
N GLU A 129 -19.33 37.04 -50.34
CA GLU A 129 -18.19 37.52 -51.12
C GLU A 129 -18.64 37.98 -52.55
N ARG A 130 -19.38 37.11 -53.25
CA ARG A 130 -19.92 37.44 -54.60
C ARG A 130 -20.84 38.67 -54.56
N THR A 131 -21.72 38.79 -53.56
CA THR A 131 -22.63 39.93 -53.46
C THR A 131 -21.88 41.20 -53.06
N GLN A 132 -20.82 41.10 -52.29
CA GLN A 132 -19.95 42.21 -51.95
C GLN A 132 -19.26 42.81 -53.19
N GLU A 133 -18.77 41.95 -54.10
CA GLU A 133 -18.23 42.37 -55.40
C GLU A 133 -19.29 43.05 -56.27
N LEU A 134 -20.50 42.48 -56.37
CA LEU A 134 -21.60 43.07 -57.08
C LEU A 134 -22.07 44.42 -56.53
N TYR A 135 -22.00 44.59 -55.19
CA TYR A 135 -22.31 45.85 -54.53
C TYR A 135 -21.27 46.94 -54.86
N GLN A 136 -19.98 46.61 -54.90
CA GLN A 136 -18.93 47.51 -55.33
C GLN A 136 -19.10 48.02 -56.75
N HIS A 137 -19.72 47.17 -57.67
CA HIS A 137 -20.05 47.54 -59.00
C HIS A 137 -21.46 48.14 -59.16
N GLN A 138 -22.13 48.50 -58.03
CA GLN A 138 -23.48 49.09 -58.01
C GLN A 138 -24.57 48.18 -58.59
N VAL A 139 -24.39 46.85 -58.70
CA VAL A 139 -25.33 45.88 -59.16
C VAL A 139 -26.23 45.30 -58.07
N ALA A 140 -25.73 45.17 -56.88
CA ALA A 140 -26.48 44.69 -55.73
C ALA A 140 -26.88 45.83 -54.79
N THR A 141 -27.98 45.65 -54.01
CA THR A 141 -28.44 46.58 -52.98
C THR A 141 -27.72 46.47 -51.64
N ALA A 142 -27.67 47.55 -50.89
CA ALA A 142 -27.10 47.49 -49.50
C ALA A 142 -27.90 46.54 -48.62
N GLU A 143 -29.22 46.52 -48.74
CA GLU A 143 -30.11 45.62 -48.01
C GLU A 143 -29.75 44.15 -48.24
N ARG A 144 -29.50 43.74 -49.51
CA ARG A 144 -29.10 42.38 -49.82
C ARG A 144 -27.73 42.00 -49.26
N LEU A 145 -26.81 42.95 -49.26
CA LEU A 145 -25.50 42.74 -48.66
C LEU A 145 -25.60 42.54 -47.13
N ASP A 146 -26.41 43.35 -46.46
CA ASP A 146 -26.59 43.28 -45.01
C ASP A 146 -27.35 42.00 -44.61
N GLU A 147 -28.34 41.55 -45.39
CA GLU A 147 -29.02 40.26 -45.20
C GLU A 147 -28.01 39.10 -45.22
N LEU A 148 -27.13 39.04 -46.24
CA LEU A 148 -26.14 37.96 -46.35
C LEU A 148 -25.05 38.03 -45.29
N ARG A 149 -24.68 39.21 -44.82
CA ARG A 149 -23.78 39.35 -43.64
C ARG A 149 -24.41 38.75 -42.40
N ALA A 150 -25.66 39.12 -42.10
CA ALA A 150 -26.40 38.60 -40.96
C ALA A 150 -26.54 37.05 -41.03
N GLN A 151 -26.90 36.53 -42.22
CA GLN A 151 -27.02 35.08 -42.42
C GLN A 151 -25.69 34.37 -42.25
N THR A 152 -24.58 34.94 -42.72
CA THR A 152 -23.24 34.35 -42.57
C THR A 152 -22.82 34.34 -41.07
N GLU A 153 -23.15 35.39 -40.33
CA GLU A 153 -22.88 35.45 -38.89
C GLU A 153 -23.72 34.41 -38.14
N ILE A 154 -24.99 34.22 -38.50
CA ILE A 154 -25.84 33.16 -37.90
C ILE A 154 -25.22 31.78 -38.15
N ASN A 155 -24.84 31.46 -39.38
CA ASN A 155 -24.24 30.18 -39.71
C ASN A 155 -22.91 29.96 -39.00
N ASP A 156 -22.10 30.99 -38.78
CA ASP A 156 -20.85 30.90 -38.00
C ASP A 156 -21.13 30.61 -36.51
N ARG A 157 -22.17 31.21 -35.96
CA ARG A 157 -22.61 30.92 -34.58
C ARG A 157 -23.16 29.48 -34.46
N GLU A 158 -23.92 29.00 -35.43
CA GLU A 158 -24.43 27.62 -35.46
C GLU A 158 -23.30 26.61 -35.54
N LEU A 159 -22.26 26.85 -36.33
CA LEU A 159 -21.07 26.00 -36.34
C LEU A 159 -20.37 25.96 -35.01
N ARG A 160 -20.21 27.10 -34.32
CA ARG A 160 -19.66 27.14 -32.99
C ARG A 160 -20.48 26.36 -32.00
N LEU A 161 -21.81 26.44 -32.06
CA LEU A 161 -22.71 25.65 -31.20
C LEU A 161 -22.59 24.15 -31.48
N ALA A 162 -22.49 23.73 -32.74
CA ALA A 162 -22.31 22.33 -33.11
C ALA A 162 -20.97 21.78 -32.56
N ARG A 163 -19.88 22.55 -32.65
CA ARG A 163 -18.57 22.19 -32.08
C ARG A 163 -18.61 22.09 -30.53
N GLN A 164 -19.30 23.02 -29.88
CA GLN A 164 -19.51 22.97 -28.44
C GLN A 164 -20.34 21.74 -28.02
N ALA A 165 -21.39 21.41 -28.77
CA ALA A 165 -22.20 20.22 -28.51
C ALA A 165 -21.37 18.94 -28.65
N GLN A 166 -20.48 18.85 -29.65
CA GLN A 166 -19.58 17.70 -29.79
C GLN A 166 -18.60 17.60 -28.60
N GLU A 167 -18.10 18.72 -28.10
CA GLU A 167 -17.24 18.70 -26.92
C GLU A 167 -17.96 18.16 -25.66
N VAL A 168 -19.24 18.52 -25.51
CA VAL A 168 -20.09 17.95 -24.45
C VAL A 168 -20.20 16.43 -24.59
N THR A 169 -20.44 15.91 -25.78
CA THR A 169 -20.50 14.44 -25.98
C THR A 169 -19.18 13.74 -25.73
N ARG A 170 -18.04 14.40 -26.00
CA ARG A 170 -16.72 13.87 -25.63
C ARG A 170 -16.52 13.78 -24.11
N LEU A 171 -16.96 14.80 -23.37
CA LEU A 171 -16.92 14.79 -21.90
C LEU A 171 -17.86 13.73 -21.30
N GLU A 172 -19.03 13.52 -21.92
CA GLU A 172 -19.95 12.43 -21.56
C GLU A 172 -19.29 11.06 -21.74
N LEU A 173 -18.58 10.83 -22.85
CA LEU A 173 -17.79 9.62 -23.06
C LEU A 173 -16.73 9.43 -21.99
N GLN A 174 -15.96 10.47 -21.67
CA GLN A 174 -14.95 10.39 -20.60
C GLN A 174 -15.56 10.03 -19.25
N ARG A 175 -16.74 10.56 -18.94
CA ARG A 175 -17.50 10.23 -17.73
C ARG A 175 -17.93 8.77 -17.72
N SER A 176 -18.52 8.26 -18.79
CA SER A 176 -18.96 6.86 -18.87
C SER A 176 -17.79 5.89 -18.81
N GLU A 177 -16.65 6.21 -19.45
CA GLU A 177 -15.41 5.42 -19.33
C GLU A 177 -14.85 5.43 -17.88
N ALA A 178 -14.93 6.57 -17.18
CA ALA A 178 -14.52 6.62 -15.78
C ALA A 178 -15.41 5.76 -14.89
N THR A 179 -16.73 5.75 -15.15
CA THR A 179 -17.69 4.89 -14.45
C THR A 179 -17.42 3.40 -14.72
N LEU A 180 -17.11 3.02 -15.95
CA LEU A 180 -16.72 1.65 -16.30
C LEU A 180 -15.43 1.23 -15.60
N ARG A 181 -14.41 2.12 -15.54
CA ARG A 181 -13.16 1.83 -14.82
C ARG A 181 -13.37 1.54 -13.33
N GLN A 182 -14.40 2.08 -12.69
CA GLN A 182 -14.73 1.78 -11.29
C GLN A 182 -15.19 0.34 -11.08
N ARG A 183 -15.61 -0.36 -12.15
CA ARG A 183 -15.97 -1.78 -12.13
C ARG A 183 -14.73 -2.70 -12.08
N GLU A 184 -13.55 -2.18 -12.36
CA GLU A 184 -12.29 -2.90 -12.25
C GLU A 184 -11.61 -2.57 -10.92
N ILE A 185 -11.37 -3.60 -10.13
CA ILE A 185 -10.67 -3.49 -8.86
C ILE A 185 -9.20 -3.76 -9.12
N ARG A 186 -8.36 -2.76 -8.83
CA ARG A 186 -6.94 -2.79 -9.12
C ARG A 186 -6.11 -2.84 -7.85
N SER A 187 -4.95 -3.50 -7.93
CA SER A 187 -3.98 -3.48 -6.84
C SER A 187 -3.43 -2.07 -6.62
N PRO A 188 -3.46 -1.54 -5.40
CA PRO A 188 -2.83 -0.25 -5.09
C PRO A 188 -1.30 -0.35 -4.91
N ILE A 189 -0.74 -1.55 -4.80
CA ILE A 189 0.68 -1.79 -4.49
C ILE A 189 1.25 -2.95 -5.31
N ASP A 190 2.56 -2.98 -5.44
CA ASP A 190 3.28 -4.21 -5.76
C ASP A 190 3.33 -5.09 -4.52
N GLY A 191 3.00 -6.38 -4.66
CA GLY A 191 2.96 -7.25 -3.50
C GLY A 191 2.49 -8.67 -3.78
N LEU A 192 2.24 -9.40 -2.70
CA LEU A 192 1.76 -10.78 -2.70
C LEU A 192 0.32 -10.82 -2.21
N VAL A 193 -0.52 -11.63 -2.85
CA VAL A 193 -1.88 -11.94 -2.37
C VAL A 193 -1.77 -12.89 -1.18
N THR A 194 -2.06 -12.39 0.02
CA THR A 194 -2.01 -13.21 1.24
C THR A 194 -3.28 -13.98 1.49
N GLU A 195 -4.43 -13.38 1.13
CA GLU A 195 -5.75 -14.00 1.29
C GLU A 195 -6.68 -13.56 0.17
N ARG A 196 -7.55 -14.46 -0.27
CA ARG A 196 -8.71 -14.19 -1.09
C ARG A 196 -9.95 -14.49 -0.25
N LEU A 197 -10.75 -13.47 0.04
CA LEU A 197 -11.89 -13.55 0.94
C LEU A 197 -13.23 -13.72 0.20
N MET A 198 -13.28 -13.30 -1.07
CA MET A 198 -14.49 -13.37 -1.89
C MET A 198 -14.22 -14.07 -3.23
N THR A 199 -15.29 -14.58 -3.84
CA THR A 199 -15.26 -15.23 -5.14
C THR A 199 -16.27 -14.60 -6.12
N GLY A 200 -16.16 -14.93 -7.41
CA GLY A 200 -17.17 -14.53 -8.41
C GLY A 200 -18.56 -15.03 -8.03
N GLY A 201 -19.58 -14.21 -8.28
CA GLY A 201 -20.96 -14.47 -7.90
C GLY A 201 -21.38 -13.89 -6.54
N GLU A 202 -20.45 -13.38 -5.74
CA GLU A 202 -20.78 -12.75 -4.47
C GLU A 202 -21.04 -11.24 -4.64
N TYR A 203 -21.91 -10.70 -3.78
CA TYR A 203 -22.22 -9.27 -3.80
C TYR A 203 -21.27 -8.49 -2.89
N VAL A 204 -20.54 -7.54 -3.47
CA VAL A 204 -19.60 -6.66 -2.77
C VAL A 204 -20.35 -5.47 -2.20
N HIS A 205 -20.32 -5.33 -0.88
CA HIS A 205 -20.77 -4.14 -0.17
C HIS A 205 -19.64 -3.12 -0.01
N GLN A 206 -19.96 -1.89 0.33
CA GLN A 206 -19.00 -0.78 0.36
C GLN A 206 -17.77 -1.00 1.27
N GLU A 207 -17.92 -1.79 2.34
CA GLU A 207 -16.82 -2.08 3.28
C GLU A 207 -16.24 -3.50 3.11
N ALA A 208 -16.70 -4.25 2.10
CA ALA A 208 -16.26 -5.62 1.89
C ALA A 208 -14.81 -5.69 1.44
N VAL A 209 -14.05 -6.57 2.08
CA VAL A 209 -12.68 -6.90 1.69
C VAL A 209 -12.72 -8.11 0.74
N ILE A 210 -12.27 -7.92 -0.50
CA ILE A 210 -12.22 -8.95 -1.52
C ILE A 210 -10.97 -9.81 -1.38
N LEU A 211 -9.83 -9.15 -1.17
CA LEU A 211 -8.53 -9.81 -0.98
C LEU A 211 -7.59 -8.95 -0.11
N ARG A 212 -6.57 -9.59 0.44
CA ARG A 212 -5.51 -8.93 1.20
C ARG A 212 -4.19 -9.04 0.47
N LEU A 213 -3.47 -7.93 0.44
CA LEU A 213 -2.13 -7.83 -0.14
C LEU A 213 -1.10 -7.51 0.94
N ALA A 214 0.11 -8.00 0.73
CA ALA A 214 1.26 -7.64 1.54
C ALA A 214 2.44 -7.27 0.64
N ARG A 215 3.13 -6.16 0.97
CA ARG A 215 4.39 -5.79 0.34
C ARG A 215 5.52 -6.47 1.11
N LEU A 216 6.30 -7.27 0.39
CA LEU A 216 7.39 -8.05 0.98
C LEU A 216 8.78 -7.47 0.68
N ASP A 217 8.86 -6.40 -0.10
CA ASP A 217 10.11 -5.67 -0.36
C ASP A 217 9.85 -4.15 -0.29
N PRO A 218 10.53 -3.47 0.65
CA PRO A 218 11.33 -4.03 1.74
C PRO A 218 10.46 -4.78 2.77
N LEU A 219 11.09 -5.62 3.61
CA LEU A 219 10.52 -6.09 4.86
C LEU A 219 10.84 -5.12 5.98
N TYR A 220 9.98 -5.02 6.96
CA TYR A 220 10.27 -4.38 8.23
C TYR A 220 10.62 -5.43 9.29
N VAL A 221 11.66 -5.16 10.06
CA VAL A 221 12.05 -5.98 11.19
C VAL A 221 11.72 -5.21 12.45
N GLU A 222 10.86 -5.76 13.27
CA GLU A 222 10.44 -5.15 14.52
C GLU A 222 11.13 -5.86 15.69
N THR A 223 11.72 -5.08 16.57
CA THR A 223 12.38 -5.54 17.79
C THR A 223 12.10 -4.59 18.95
N PHE A 224 12.11 -5.11 20.16
CA PHE A 224 11.94 -4.34 21.39
C PHE A 224 13.23 -4.38 22.21
N LEU A 225 13.75 -3.21 22.53
CA LEU A 225 15.05 -3.06 23.19
C LEU A 225 14.91 -2.42 24.56
N PRO A 226 15.76 -2.80 25.54
CA PRO A 226 15.78 -2.16 26.85
C PRO A 226 16.11 -0.66 26.76
N VAL A 227 15.42 0.18 27.53
CA VAL A 227 15.56 1.65 27.51
C VAL A 227 17.00 2.14 27.67
N ARG A 228 17.85 1.38 28.35
CA ARG A 228 19.28 1.71 28.51
C ARG A 228 20.04 1.85 27.19
N LEU A 229 19.55 1.22 26.11
CA LEU A 229 20.19 1.27 24.79
C LEU A 229 19.69 2.45 23.95
N TYR A 230 18.66 3.16 24.40
CA TYR A 230 18.06 4.27 23.63
C TYR A 230 19.09 5.35 23.20
N PRO A 231 20.05 5.78 24.06
CA PRO A 231 21.02 6.80 23.66
C PRO A 231 22.00 6.36 22.57
N LEU A 232 22.13 5.05 22.33
CA LEU A 232 23.06 4.47 21.36
C LEU A 232 22.41 4.24 19.99
N LEU A 233 21.07 4.32 19.92
CA LEU A 233 20.33 4.02 18.70
C LEU A 233 19.91 5.29 17.99
N HIS A 234 20.17 5.32 16.70
CA HIS A 234 19.74 6.39 15.82
C HIS A 234 19.30 5.84 14.45
N ILE A 235 18.48 6.60 13.75
CA ILE A 235 18.06 6.27 12.38
C ILE A 235 19.30 6.19 11.47
N GLY A 236 19.35 5.14 10.65
CA GLY A 236 20.46 4.87 9.73
C GLY A 236 21.57 4.00 10.32
N LEU A 237 21.50 3.63 11.60
CA LEU A 237 22.46 2.69 12.21
C LEU A 237 22.39 1.34 11.51
N ASP A 238 23.54 0.79 11.18
CA ASP A 238 23.64 -0.52 10.55
C ASP A 238 23.44 -1.65 11.58
N ALA A 239 22.73 -2.67 11.17
CA ALA A 239 22.45 -3.85 11.95
C ALA A 239 22.52 -5.11 11.09
N VAL A 240 22.65 -6.26 11.72
CA VAL A 240 22.65 -7.56 11.06
C VAL A 240 21.46 -8.37 11.57
N ILE A 241 20.67 -8.88 10.65
CA ILE A 241 19.53 -9.75 10.92
C ILE A 241 19.94 -11.19 10.65
N GLU A 242 19.66 -12.07 11.60
CA GLU A 242 19.81 -13.52 11.47
C GLU A 242 18.43 -14.17 11.54
N PRO A 243 17.81 -14.51 10.38
CA PRO A 243 16.54 -15.25 10.36
C PRO A 243 16.71 -16.59 11.06
N ALA A 244 15.70 -17.01 11.82
CA ALA A 244 15.69 -18.30 12.47
C ALA A 244 15.75 -19.45 11.44
N ALA A 245 16.12 -20.65 11.88
CA ALA A 245 16.06 -21.83 11.03
C ALA A 245 14.62 -22.06 10.48
N PRO A 246 14.44 -22.49 9.24
CA PRO A 246 15.44 -23.09 8.34
C PRO A 246 16.15 -22.09 7.40
N ILE A 247 15.83 -20.78 7.45
CA ILE A 247 16.35 -19.78 6.51
C ILE A 247 17.83 -19.48 6.81
N GLY A 248 18.12 -19.02 8.03
CA GLY A 248 19.48 -18.69 8.47
C GLY A 248 20.13 -17.56 7.65
N GLY A 249 21.44 -17.40 7.82
CA GLY A 249 22.23 -16.40 7.15
C GLY A 249 22.32 -15.08 7.92
N ARG A 250 23.21 -14.19 7.47
CA ARG A 250 23.40 -12.86 8.07
C ARG A 250 23.09 -11.82 6.99
N ILE A 251 22.08 -10.99 7.24
CA ILE A 251 21.54 -10.08 6.26
C ILE A 251 21.64 -8.66 6.81
N PRO A 252 22.26 -7.73 6.08
CA PRO A 252 22.36 -6.35 6.52
C PRO A 252 20.99 -5.68 6.52
N ALA A 253 20.73 -4.88 7.55
CA ALA A 253 19.54 -4.06 7.68
C ALA A 253 19.92 -2.70 8.28
N ARG A 254 19.02 -1.72 8.19
CA ARG A 254 19.24 -0.39 8.77
C ARG A 254 18.08 0.02 9.64
N VAL A 255 18.39 0.72 10.73
CA VAL A 255 17.37 1.32 11.59
C VAL A 255 16.63 2.39 10.78
N ALA A 256 15.32 2.17 10.59
CA ALA A 256 14.43 3.09 9.91
C ALA A 256 13.66 3.99 10.88
N GLU A 257 13.32 3.45 12.06
CA GLU A 257 12.54 4.15 13.08
C GLU A 257 12.94 3.71 14.48
N VAL A 258 12.97 4.66 15.41
CA VAL A 258 13.19 4.42 16.84
C VAL A 258 12.04 5.08 17.59
N ASP A 259 11.28 4.27 18.34
CA ASP A 259 10.13 4.76 19.08
C ASP A 259 10.58 5.70 20.21
N GLN A 260 9.89 6.84 20.29
CA GLN A 260 10.10 7.83 21.36
C GLN A 260 9.17 7.61 22.56
N VAL A 261 8.24 6.64 22.44
CA VAL A 261 7.31 6.29 23.51
C VAL A 261 7.74 4.94 24.08
N PHE A 262 8.15 4.96 25.36
CA PHE A 262 8.61 3.77 26.06
C PHE A 262 7.43 3.03 26.71
N ASP A 263 7.50 1.72 26.69
CA ASP A 263 6.61 0.90 27.52
C ASP A 263 7.20 0.80 28.94
N ALA A 264 6.55 1.49 29.87
CA ALA A 264 6.98 1.53 31.27
C ALA A 264 6.83 0.17 31.97
N ALA A 265 5.97 -0.72 31.50
CA ALA A 265 5.74 -2.02 32.12
C ALA A 265 6.87 -3.01 31.79
N SER A 266 7.34 -3.01 30.57
CA SER A 266 8.45 -3.87 30.10
C SER A 266 9.82 -3.19 30.23
N GLY A 267 9.87 -1.85 30.37
CA GLY A 267 11.11 -1.08 30.33
C GLY A 267 11.79 -1.15 28.95
N SER A 268 11.01 -1.21 27.89
CA SER A 268 11.49 -1.33 26.51
C SER A 268 10.93 -0.27 25.59
N PHE A 269 11.52 -0.14 24.42
CA PHE A 269 11.04 0.68 23.30
C PHE A 269 11.16 -0.10 21.99
N GLY A 270 10.31 0.22 21.04
CA GLY A 270 10.30 -0.40 19.72
C GLY A 270 11.37 0.20 18.81
N VAL A 271 11.97 -0.65 18.00
CA VAL A 271 12.87 -0.26 16.90
C VAL A 271 12.45 -1.00 15.66
N ARG A 272 12.29 -0.27 14.56
CA ARG A 272 12.00 -0.83 13.25
C ARG A 272 13.20 -0.68 12.34
N LEU A 273 13.58 -1.78 11.71
CA LEU A 273 14.64 -1.80 10.72
C LEU A 273 14.07 -2.11 9.34
N GLU A 274 14.69 -1.59 8.32
CA GLU A 274 14.39 -1.90 6.93
C GLU A 274 15.35 -2.96 6.41
N LEU A 275 14.78 -4.01 5.83
CA LEU A 275 15.48 -5.17 5.28
C LEU A 275 15.09 -5.37 3.83
N SER A 276 16.04 -5.26 2.90
CA SER A 276 15.78 -5.51 1.49
C SER A 276 15.48 -6.99 1.23
N ASN A 277 14.46 -7.25 0.44
CA ASN A 277 14.00 -8.57 0.04
C ASN A 277 13.68 -8.62 -1.47
N ALA A 278 14.49 -7.95 -2.28
CA ALA A 278 14.26 -7.82 -3.72
C ALA A 278 14.19 -9.17 -4.46
N ASP A 279 14.89 -10.19 -3.97
CA ASP A 279 14.84 -11.56 -4.48
C ASP A 279 13.62 -12.36 -3.99
N GLY A 280 12.88 -11.83 -3.01
CA GLY A 280 11.67 -12.43 -2.46
C GLY A 280 11.89 -13.75 -1.73
N ARG A 281 13.09 -14.00 -1.20
CA ARG A 281 13.43 -15.24 -0.50
C ARG A 281 13.00 -15.24 0.95
N LEU A 282 12.87 -14.06 1.55
CA LEU A 282 12.52 -13.92 2.95
C LEU A 282 11.00 -13.88 3.11
N PRO A 283 10.41 -14.81 3.87
CA PRO A 283 9.00 -14.74 4.21
C PRO A 283 8.76 -13.73 5.32
N ALA A 284 7.63 -13.05 5.27
CA ALA A 284 7.14 -12.27 6.39
C ALA A 284 6.51 -13.16 7.48
N GLY A 285 6.47 -12.66 8.72
CA GLY A 285 5.98 -13.42 9.89
C GLY A 285 7.03 -14.37 10.48
N HIS A 286 8.28 -14.30 10.01
CA HIS A 286 9.34 -15.16 10.49
C HIS A 286 10.14 -14.52 11.62
N ARG A 287 10.53 -15.31 12.62
CA ARG A 287 11.35 -14.84 13.73
C ARG A 287 12.80 -14.68 13.29
N CYS A 288 13.49 -13.75 13.95
CA CYS A 288 14.88 -13.45 13.70
C CYS A 288 15.59 -13.02 14.99
N LYS A 289 16.89 -12.87 14.88
CA LYS A 289 17.73 -12.16 15.84
C LYS A 289 18.35 -10.95 15.15
N VAL A 290 18.47 -9.85 15.87
CA VAL A 290 19.12 -8.64 15.41
C VAL A 290 20.32 -8.32 16.31
N SER A 291 21.44 -8.01 15.69
CA SER A 291 22.64 -7.46 16.35
C SER A 291 22.96 -6.09 15.75
N PHE A 292 23.22 -5.13 16.62
CA PHE A 292 23.55 -3.75 16.25
C PHE A 292 25.07 -3.55 16.28
N GLN A 293 25.57 -2.79 15.31
CA GLN A 293 26.96 -2.33 15.33
C GLN A 293 26.99 -1.03 16.16
N LEU A 294 27.10 -1.17 17.48
CA LEU A 294 27.20 -0.03 18.39
C LEU A 294 28.68 0.40 18.44
N ASP A 295 28.97 1.61 18.00
CA ASP A 295 30.28 2.25 18.24
C ASP A 295 30.37 2.59 19.73
N GLU A 296 31.43 2.10 20.42
CA GLU A 296 31.70 2.42 21.82
C GLU A 296 32.14 3.89 22.02
#